data_c111db2635bb9139a1d549718774f51b
#
_entry.id   c111db2635bb9139a1d549718774f51b
#
_cell.length_a   1.000
_cell.length_b   1.000
_cell.length_c   1.000
_cell.angle_alpha   90.00
_cell.angle_beta   90.00
_cell.angle_gamma   90.00
#
_symmetry.space_group_name_H-M   'P 1'
#
loop_
_entity.id
_entity.type
_entity.pdbx_description
1 polymer ?
#
loop_
_entity_poly.entity_id
_entity_poly.type
_entity_poly.pdbx_seq_one_letter_code
_entity_poly.pdbx_strand_id
1 'polypeptide(L)'
;SKPQFAKAFARRIAGLTRLPFVSAPNKFEHMAGHDAYVFVHGAINSAATALFKIANDIRLLGSGPRSGLGELILPSNELGSSIMPGKTNPTQSEALTMVCCQVFGNNTTMTIAGSQGHFELNVYKPVLAYCMLQSIRLLGDAVNSFTDNCVTGIRANEPRIRELMERSLMLVTALAPRIGYDKAAQVAKAAHANGTTLREEALRLGFVNAAEFDRLVRPEKMIRPR
;
A
#
# COMPACT_ATOMS: atom_id res chain seq x y z
N SER A 1 11.37 4.32 -49.79
CA SER A 1 12.64 4.07 -49.09
C SER A 1 13.28 2.77 -49.63
N LYS A 2 14.60 2.64 -49.52
CA LYS A 2 15.31 1.40 -49.93
C LYS A 2 14.86 0.23 -49.01
N PRO A 3 14.78 -1.01 -49.50
CA PRO A 3 14.27 -2.17 -48.73
C PRO A 3 14.95 -2.40 -47.38
N GLN A 4 16.22 -2.04 -47.24
CA GLN A 4 17.01 -2.23 -46.01
C GLN A 4 16.95 -1.04 -45.05
N PHE A 5 16.25 0.06 -45.40
CA PHE A 5 16.26 1.29 -44.63
C PHE A 5 15.81 1.09 -43.18
N ALA A 6 14.68 0.43 -42.97
CA ALA A 6 14.11 0.24 -41.62
C ALA A 6 15.05 -0.54 -40.67
N LYS A 7 15.70 -1.60 -41.21
CA LYS A 7 16.69 -2.39 -40.44
C LYS A 7 17.96 -1.59 -40.14
N ALA A 8 18.45 -0.82 -41.10
CA ALA A 8 19.64 0.02 -40.93
C ALA A 8 19.37 1.13 -39.92
N PHE A 9 18.20 1.79 -39.98
CA PHE A 9 17.77 2.82 -39.03
C PHE A 9 17.68 2.26 -37.61
N ALA A 10 16.96 1.15 -37.39
CA ALA A 10 16.83 0.51 -36.10
C ALA A 10 18.20 0.17 -35.49
N ARG A 11 19.10 -0.42 -36.31
CA ARG A 11 20.47 -0.72 -35.87
C ARG A 11 21.25 0.54 -35.45
N ARG A 12 21.11 1.63 -36.22
CA ARG A 12 21.79 2.89 -35.88
C ARG A 12 21.30 3.48 -34.57
N ILE A 13 19.97 3.52 -34.35
CA ILE A 13 19.37 3.99 -33.10
C ILE A 13 19.78 3.08 -31.94
N ALA A 14 19.75 1.76 -32.10
CA ALA A 14 20.20 0.82 -31.09
C ALA A 14 21.66 1.08 -30.67
N GLY A 15 22.55 1.35 -31.64
CA GLY A 15 23.93 1.70 -31.35
C GLY A 15 24.12 3.04 -30.61
N LEU A 16 23.32 4.05 -30.96
CA LEU A 16 23.39 5.37 -30.31
C LEU A 16 22.83 5.38 -28.89
N THR A 17 21.73 4.65 -28.65
CA THR A 17 21.00 4.64 -27.36
C THR A 17 21.43 3.51 -26.45
N ARG A 18 22.13 2.51 -26.98
CA ARG A 18 22.43 1.23 -26.30
C ARG A 18 21.16 0.48 -25.86
N LEU A 19 20.04 0.73 -26.52
CA LEU A 19 18.76 0.06 -26.28
C LEU A 19 18.46 -0.92 -27.44
N PRO A 20 17.70 -1.99 -27.20
CA PRO A 20 17.47 -3.06 -28.18
C PRO A 20 16.41 -2.68 -29.23
N PHE A 21 16.64 -1.61 -29.98
CA PHE A 21 15.73 -1.21 -31.06
C PHE A 21 15.78 -2.20 -32.21
N VAL A 22 14.61 -2.67 -32.62
CA VAL A 22 14.42 -3.54 -33.78
C VAL A 22 13.32 -2.99 -34.69
N SER A 23 13.35 -3.36 -35.96
CA SER A 23 12.25 -3.01 -36.88
C SER A 23 11.09 -3.97 -36.67
N ALA A 24 9.89 -3.41 -36.43
CA ALA A 24 8.68 -4.21 -36.26
C ALA A 24 8.43 -5.17 -37.43
N PRO A 25 8.01 -6.42 -37.17
CA PRO A 25 7.67 -7.37 -38.24
C PRO A 25 6.48 -6.87 -39.05
N ASN A 26 5.39 -6.53 -38.44
CA ASN A 26 4.23 -5.90 -39.04
C ASN A 26 4.16 -4.41 -38.64
N LYS A 27 4.45 -3.54 -39.62
CA LYS A 27 4.48 -2.09 -39.37
C LYS A 27 3.10 -1.47 -39.27
N PHE A 28 2.09 -2.05 -39.90
CA PHE A 28 0.70 -1.58 -39.78
C PHE A 28 0.19 -1.81 -38.40
N GLU A 29 0.33 -2.99 -37.86
CA GLU A 29 -0.09 -3.33 -36.52
C GLU A 29 0.62 -2.43 -35.47
N HIS A 30 1.95 -2.29 -35.54
CA HIS A 30 2.71 -1.48 -34.59
C HIS A 30 2.49 0.05 -34.73
N MET A 31 1.88 0.50 -35.80
CA MET A 31 1.44 1.88 -35.96
C MET A 31 0.04 2.10 -35.37
N ALA A 32 -0.79 1.08 -35.36
CA ALA A 32 -2.16 1.11 -34.88
C ALA A 32 -2.30 0.58 -33.44
N GLY A 33 -1.71 -0.57 -33.12
CA GLY A 33 -1.82 -1.22 -31.82
C GLY A 33 -0.86 -0.64 -30.79
N HIS A 34 -1.37 -0.40 -29.58
CA HIS A 34 -0.57 0.07 -28.44
C HIS A 34 -0.81 -0.77 -27.18
N ASP A 35 -1.14 -2.04 -27.36
CA ASP A 35 -1.43 -2.99 -26.30
C ASP A 35 -0.28 -3.12 -25.31
N ALA A 36 0.97 -3.07 -25.79
CA ALA A 36 2.15 -3.10 -24.95
C ALA A 36 2.19 -1.93 -23.94
N TYR A 37 1.79 -0.73 -24.36
CA TYR A 37 1.70 0.44 -23.48
C TYR A 37 0.60 0.25 -22.43
N VAL A 38 -0.57 -0.21 -22.84
CA VAL A 38 -1.70 -0.47 -21.94
C VAL A 38 -1.32 -1.55 -20.91
N PHE A 39 -0.70 -2.63 -21.36
CA PHE A 39 -0.26 -3.74 -20.51
C PHE A 39 0.78 -3.28 -19.47
N VAL A 40 1.82 -2.59 -19.90
CA VAL A 40 2.87 -2.10 -18.98
C VAL A 40 2.32 -1.08 -18.00
N HIS A 41 1.46 -0.16 -18.46
CA HIS A 41 0.84 0.79 -17.57
C HIS A 41 -0.13 0.13 -16.58
N GLY A 42 -0.80 -0.95 -16.97
CA GLY A 42 -1.60 -1.80 -16.09
C GLY A 42 -0.76 -2.40 -14.95
N ALA A 43 0.48 -2.81 -15.21
CA ALA A 43 1.41 -3.26 -14.18
C ALA A 43 1.82 -2.12 -13.23
N ILE A 44 2.08 -0.92 -13.77
CA ILE A 44 2.37 0.29 -12.97
C ILE A 44 1.16 0.63 -12.08
N ASN A 45 -0.05 0.55 -12.63
CA ASN A 45 -1.30 0.77 -11.89
C ASN A 45 -1.48 -0.23 -10.74
N SER A 46 -1.15 -1.50 -10.96
CA SER A 46 -1.16 -2.53 -9.90
C SER A 46 -0.16 -2.21 -8.78
N ALA A 47 1.05 -1.77 -9.14
CA ALA A 47 2.05 -1.32 -8.17
C ALA A 47 1.56 -0.10 -7.37
N ALA A 48 0.97 0.89 -8.04
CA ALA A 48 0.39 2.06 -7.40
C ALA A 48 -0.75 1.69 -6.42
N THR A 49 -1.56 0.69 -6.76
CA THR A 49 -2.62 0.18 -5.87
C THR A 49 -2.05 -0.39 -4.57
N ALA A 50 -0.99 -1.18 -4.66
CA ALA A 50 -0.32 -1.73 -3.47
C ALA A 50 0.33 -0.62 -2.63
N LEU A 51 1.00 0.32 -3.25
CA LEU A 51 1.65 1.45 -2.59
C LEU A 51 0.63 2.38 -1.92
N PHE A 52 -0.51 2.62 -2.55
CA PHE A 52 -1.61 3.38 -1.96
C PHE A 52 -2.10 2.77 -0.66
N LYS A 53 -2.29 1.45 -0.65
CA LYS A 53 -2.69 0.70 0.54
C LYS A 53 -1.63 0.80 1.64
N ILE A 54 -0.36 0.57 1.33
CA ILE A 54 0.76 0.64 2.27
C ILE A 54 0.85 2.03 2.90
N ALA A 55 0.80 3.09 2.09
CA ALA A 55 0.89 4.47 2.57
C ALA A 55 -0.27 4.84 3.50
N ASN A 56 -1.50 4.40 3.19
CA ASN A 56 -2.66 4.63 4.04
C ASN A 56 -2.58 3.86 5.37
N ASP A 57 -2.11 2.62 5.37
CA ASP A 57 -1.94 1.86 6.61
C ASP A 57 -0.90 2.52 7.51
N ILE A 58 0.25 2.90 6.98
CA ILE A 58 1.31 3.59 7.74
C ILE A 58 0.78 4.90 8.30
N ARG A 59 0.04 5.69 7.49
CA ARG A 59 -0.59 6.92 7.93
C ARG A 59 -1.57 6.71 9.08
N LEU A 60 -2.43 5.70 8.98
CA LEU A 60 -3.43 5.38 10.00
C LEU A 60 -2.78 4.86 11.27
N LEU A 61 -1.82 3.94 11.17
CA LEU A 61 -1.10 3.40 12.32
C LEU A 61 -0.28 4.47 13.05
N GLY A 62 0.21 5.49 12.33
CA GLY A 62 0.91 6.64 12.90
C GLY A 62 0.00 7.76 13.42
N SER A 63 -1.33 7.61 13.35
CA SER A 63 -2.26 8.65 13.77
C SER A 63 -2.24 8.91 15.29
N GLY A 64 -2.38 10.17 15.68
CA GLY A 64 -2.37 10.54 17.09
C GLY A 64 -1.84 11.96 17.29
N PRO A 65 -1.10 12.22 18.38
CA PRO A 65 -0.47 11.27 19.32
C PRO A 65 -1.39 10.63 20.36
N ARG A 66 -2.51 11.29 20.73
CA ARG A 66 -3.41 10.77 21.79
C ARG A 66 -4.74 10.25 21.27
N SER A 67 -5.29 10.90 20.23
CA SER A 67 -6.63 10.61 19.67
C SER A 67 -6.53 9.80 18.37
N GLY A 68 -5.61 8.84 18.29
CA GLY A 68 -5.41 7.97 17.15
C GLY A 68 -4.87 6.61 17.57
N LEU A 69 -4.49 5.79 16.61
CA LEU A 69 -3.92 4.47 16.90
C LEU A 69 -2.55 4.61 17.58
N GLY A 70 -1.64 5.38 17.00
CA GLY A 70 -0.33 5.65 17.58
C GLY A 70 0.57 4.42 17.72
N GLU A 71 0.33 3.37 16.92
CA GLU A 71 1.13 2.14 16.95
C GLU A 71 2.48 2.29 16.27
N LEU A 72 2.58 3.23 15.29
CA LEU A 72 3.83 3.60 14.65
C LEU A 72 4.24 5.02 15.06
N ILE A 73 5.54 5.20 15.24
CA ILE A 73 6.19 6.50 15.38
C ILE A 73 6.83 6.81 14.03
N LEU A 74 6.29 7.83 13.34
CA LEU A 74 6.76 8.27 12.04
C LEU A 74 7.82 9.36 12.20
N PRO A 75 8.78 9.49 11.25
CA PRO A 75 9.70 10.59 11.21
C PRO A 75 8.99 11.94 11.13
N SER A 76 9.52 12.94 11.83
CA SER A 76 9.07 14.33 11.71
C SER A 76 10.03 15.07 10.75
N ASN A 77 9.58 15.27 9.52
CA ASN A 77 10.43 15.87 8.47
C ASN A 77 10.25 17.39 8.37
N GLU A 78 9.12 17.90 8.89
CA GLU A 78 8.75 19.32 8.76
C GLU A 78 7.78 19.77 9.86
N LEU A 79 7.61 21.05 9.99
CA LEU A 79 6.57 21.63 10.85
C LEU A 79 5.19 21.30 10.27
N GLY A 80 4.35 20.63 11.07
CA GLY A 80 3.03 20.20 10.63
C GLY A 80 1.99 21.32 10.55
N SER A 81 2.26 22.47 11.21
CA SER A 81 1.35 23.62 11.25
C SER A 81 2.06 24.86 11.76
N SER A 82 1.73 26.02 11.19
CA SER A 82 2.19 27.31 11.68
C SER A 82 1.45 27.80 12.97
N ILE A 83 0.28 27.24 13.23
CA ILE A 83 -0.59 27.68 14.33
C ILE A 83 -0.76 26.63 15.46
N MET A 84 -0.31 25.39 15.23
CA MET A 84 -0.40 24.30 16.22
C MET A 84 1.01 23.79 16.54
N PRO A 85 1.65 24.30 17.60
CA PRO A 85 2.98 23.84 17.99
C PRO A 85 3.02 22.33 18.26
N GLY A 86 4.05 21.65 17.77
CA GLY A 86 4.23 20.21 17.97
C GLY A 86 3.37 19.30 17.10
N LYS A 87 2.54 19.85 16.19
CA LYS A 87 1.83 19.04 15.20
C LYS A 87 2.82 18.49 14.18
N THR A 88 2.69 17.19 13.90
CA THR A 88 3.40 16.52 12.81
C THR A 88 2.38 15.96 11.81
N ASN A 89 2.68 16.05 10.52
CA ASN A 89 1.83 15.50 9.46
C ASN A 89 2.52 14.31 8.81
N PRO A 90 1.78 13.27 8.37
CA PRO A 90 2.34 12.14 7.61
C PRO A 90 2.50 12.49 6.12
N THR A 91 3.19 13.61 5.82
CA THR A 91 3.26 14.21 4.49
C THR A 91 3.80 13.29 3.42
N GLN A 92 4.74 12.42 3.76
CA GLN A 92 5.27 11.43 2.80
C GLN A 92 4.22 10.40 2.37
N SER A 93 3.40 9.92 3.31
CA SER A 93 2.25 9.05 2.98
C SER A 93 1.21 9.80 2.13
N GLU A 94 0.94 11.06 2.45
CA GLU A 94 0.00 11.91 1.72
C GLU A 94 0.49 12.14 0.28
N ALA A 95 1.75 12.49 0.09
CA ALA A 95 2.35 12.70 -1.21
C ALA A 95 2.28 11.43 -2.08
N LEU A 96 2.67 10.28 -1.52
CA LEU A 96 2.62 9.02 -2.25
C LEU A 96 1.19 8.65 -2.67
N THR A 97 0.19 8.84 -1.79
CA THR A 97 -1.21 8.57 -2.16
C THR A 97 -1.71 9.50 -3.26
N MET A 98 -1.34 10.79 -3.26
CA MET A 98 -1.68 11.72 -4.33
C MET A 98 -1.05 11.30 -5.67
N VAL A 99 0.20 10.87 -5.67
CA VAL A 99 0.86 10.34 -6.87
C VAL A 99 0.15 9.09 -7.38
N CYS A 100 -0.24 8.16 -6.50
CA CYS A 100 -1.02 6.98 -6.90
C CYS A 100 -2.35 7.37 -7.57
N CYS A 101 -3.06 8.38 -7.06
CA CYS A 101 -4.29 8.90 -7.70
C CYS A 101 -4.01 9.38 -9.13
N GLN A 102 -2.89 10.10 -9.35
CA GLN A 102 -2.50 10.54 -10.69
C GLN A 102 -2.22 9.34 -11.62
N VAL A 103 -1.56 8.31 -11.12
CA VAL A 103 -1.29 7.08 -11.88
C VAL A 103 -2.60 6.37 -12.27
N PHE A 104 -3.58 6.31 -11.37
CA PHE A 104 -4.91 5.73 -11.68
C PHE A 104 -5.61 6.51 -12.79
N GLY A 105 -5.58 7.85 -12.75
CA GLY A 105 -6.11 8.69 -13.82
C GLY A 105 -5.39 8.46 -15.15
N ASN A 106 -4.08 8.39 -15.12
CA ASN A 106 -3.27 8.10 -16.31
C ASN A 106 -3.58 6.70 -16.88
N ASN A 107 -3.85 5.70 -16.01
CA ASN A 107 -4.19 4.35 -16.46
C ASN A 107 -5.51 4.33 -17.26
N THR A 108 -6.49 5.08 -16.81
CA THR A 108 -7.75 5.25 -17.55
C THR A 108 -7.51 5.91 -18.91
N THR A 109 -6.71 6.98 -18.92
CA THR A 109 -6.32 7.67 -20.17
C THR A 109 -5.58 6.73 -21.12
N MET A 110 -4.63 5.93 -20.60
CA MET A 110 -3.87 4.93 -21.38
C MET A 110 -4.78 3.89 -22.02
N THR A 111 -5.75 3.38 -21.27
CA THR A 111 -6.71 2.38 -21.77
C THR A 111 -7.56 2.95 -22.90
N ILE A 112 -8.11 4.16 -22.72
CA ILE A 112 -8.93 4.81 -23.73
C ILE A 112 -8.08 5.15 -24.96
N ALA A 113 -6.92 5.77 -24.79
CA ALA A 113 -6.05 6.17 -25.88
C ALA A 113 -5.49 4.96 -26.65
N GLY A 114 -5.18 3.87 -25.95
CA GLY A 114 -4.72 2.62 -26.58
C GLY A 114 -5.79 1.90 -27.38
N SER A 115 -7.08 2.07 -27.03
CA SER A 115 -8.22 1.51 -27.77
C SER A 115 -8.63 2.33 -29.00
N GLN A 116 -8.04 3.48 -29.22
CA GLN A 116 -8.37 4.36 -30.32
C GLN A 116 -7.55 4.07 -31.57
N GLY A 117 -7.84 4.83 -32.63
CA GLY A 117 -7.20 4.73 -33.94
C GLY A 117 -8.17 4.23 -35.01
N HIS A 118 -7.83 4.53 -36.25
CA HIS A 118 -8.56 4.05 -37.40
C HIS A 118 -7.58 3.30 -38.31
N PHE A 119 -7.94 2.04 -38.60
CA PHE A 119 -7.16 1.14 -39.47
C PHE A 119 -5.70 1.02 -39.00
N GLU A 120 -4.74 1.53 -39.75
CA GLU A 120 -3.31 1.32 -39.50
C GLU A 120 -2.62 2.46 -38.74
N LEU A 121 -3.39 3.38 -38.14
CA LEU A 121 -2.82 4.51 -37.39
C LEU A 121 -3.61 4.87 -36.13
N ASN A 122 -2.97 4.78 -34.99
CA ASN A 122 -3.41 5.41 -33.75
C ASN A 122 -2.68 6.75 -33.58
N VAL A 123 -3.43 7.85 -33.57
CA VAL A 123 -2.90 9.22 -33.43
C VAL A 123 -2.73 9.66 -31.96
N TYR A 124 -3.11 8.86 -31.00
CA TYR A 124 -3.06 9.18 -29.57
C TYR A 124 -1.66 8.97 -28.94
N LYS A 125 -0.64 8.67 -29.75
CA LYS A 125 0.76 8.44 -29.29
C LYS A 125 1.30 9.52 -28.35
N PRO A 126 1.05 10.83 -28.57
CA PRO A 126 1.55 11.86 -27.65
C PRO A 126 1.01 11.72 -26.23
N VAL A 127 -0.29 11.47 -26.06
CA VAL A 127 -0.87 11.29 -24.71
C VAL A 127 -0.47 9.97 -24.10
N LEU A 128 -0.32 8.90 -24.89
CA LEU A 128 0.21 7.61 -24.41
C LEU A 128 1.63 7.79 -23.84
N ALA A 129 2.52 8.43 -24.61
CA ALA A 129 3.88 8.71 -24.17
C ALA A 129 3.91 9.60 -22.93
N TYR A 130 3.10 10.66 -22.90
CA TYR A 130 3.02 11.58 -21.76
C TYR A 130 2.59 10.85 -20.48
N CYS A 131 1.47 10.13 -20.51
CA CYS A 131 0.94 9.41 -19.34
C CYS A 131 1.91 8.33 -18.82
N MET A 132 2.55 7.59 -19.75
CA MET A 132 3.53 6.56 -19.39
C MET A 132 4.73 7.18 -18.66
N LEU A 133 5.37 8.16 -19.28
CA LEU A 133 6.59 8.78 -18.75
C LEU A 133 6.31 9.54 -17.45
N GLN A 134 5.15 10.22 -17.37
CA GLN A 134 4.73 10.90 -16.13
C GLN A 134 4.54 9.89 -15.00
N SER A 135 3.81 8.80 -15.23
CA SER A 135 3.55 7.79 -14.21
C SER A 135 4.83 7.14 -13.70
N ILE A 136 5.75 6.78 -14.60
CA ILE A 136 7.05 6.20 -14.22
C ILE A 136 7.85 7.18 -13.35
N ARG A 137 7.95 8.44 -13.77
CA ARG A 137 8.72 9.46 -13.05
C ARG A 137 8.12 9.75 -11.69
N LEU A 138 6.83 10.11 -11.64
CA LEU A 138 6.17 10.47 -10.39
C LEU A 138 6.19 9.34 -9.37
N LEU A 139 5.90 8.10 -9.82
CA LEU A 139 5.89 6.96 -8.91
C LEU A 139 7.30 6.62 -8.42
N GLY A 140 8.30 6.66 -9.29
CA GLY A 140 9.69 6.45 -8.94
C GLY A 140 10.19 7.48 -7.90
N ASP A 141 9.97 8.77 -8.16
CA ASP A 141 10.37 9.84 -7.25
C ASP A 141 9.64 9.75 -5.90
N ALA A 142 8.33 9.49 -5.92
CA ALA A 142 7.52 9.38 -4.70
C ALA A 142 7.92 8.17 -3.85
N VAL A 143 8.23 7.03 -4.46
CA VAL A 143 8.67 5.82 -3.73
C VAL A 143 10.03 6.05 -3.08
N ASN A 144 10.97 6.67 -3.78
CA ASN A 144 12.27 7.01 -3.21
C ASN A 144 12.12 7.97 -2.03
N SER A 145 11.36 9.07 -2.21
CA SER A 145 11.10 10.03 -1.14
C SER A 145 10.40 9.38 0.07
N PHE A 146 9.40 8.55 -0.16
CA PHE A 146 8.70 7.82 0.90
C PHE A 146 9.62 6.86 1.63
N THR A 147 10.50 6.16 0.92
CA THR A 147 11.47 5.26 1.52
C THR A 147 12.44 6.02 2.42
N ASP A 148 13.07 7.06 1.88
CA ASP A 148 14.15 7.78 2.56
C ASP A 148 13.65 8.61 3.74
N ASN A 149 12.48 9.26 3.57
CA ASN A 149 11.96 10.22 4.54
C ASN A 149 10.85 9.65 5.45
N CYS A 150 10.37 8.44 5.21
CA CYS A 150 9.37 7.81 6.06
C CYS A 150 9.79 6.40 6.49
N VAL A 151 9.87 5.45 5.54
CA VAL A 151 10.00 4.02 5.85
C VAL A 151 11.25 3.72 6.69
N THR A 152 12.41 4.29 6.33
CA THR A 152 13.67 4.06 7.04
C THR A 152 13.67 4.58 8.48
N GLY A 153 12.78 5.51 8.82
CA GLY A 153 12.68 6.10 10.16
C GLY A 153 11.49 5.62 10.98
N ILE A 154 10.68 4.70 10.48
CA ILE A 154 9.54 4.15 11.23
C ILE A 154 10.03 3.34 12.43
N ARG A 155 9.39 3.58 13.58
CA ARG A 155 9.60 2.78 14.80
C ARG A 155 8.28 2.28 15.34
N ALA A 156 8.28 1.06 15.90
CA ALA A 156 7.14 0.52 16.63
C ALA A 156 6.98 1.25 17.97
N ASN A 157 5.77 1.67 18.29
CA ASN A 157 5.40 2.13 19.63
C ASN A 157 4.94 0.93 20.47
N GLU A 158 5.90 0.12 20.90
CA GLU A 158 5.62 -1.16 21.58
C GLU A 158 4.67 -1.02 22.79
N PRO A 159 4.79 0.00 23.67
CA PRO A 159 3.85 0.16 24.77
C PRO A 159 2.40 0.36 24.29
N ARG A 160 2.23 1.17 23.24
CA ARG A 160 0.89 1.44 22.70
C ARG A 160 0.31 0.23 21.97
N ILE A 161 1.14 -0.48 21.20
CA ILE A 161 0.75 -1.74 20.56
C ILE A 161 0.29 -2.76 21.62
N ARG A 162 1.03 -2.89 22.70
CA ARG A 162 0.67 -3.80 23.79
C ARG A 162 -0.64 -3.41 24.44
N GLU A 163 -0.83 -2.13 24.77
CA GLU A 163 -2.09 -1.61 25.34
C GLU A 163 -3.30 -1.94 24.46
N LEU A 164 -3.22 -1.63 23.15
CA LEU A 164 -4.31 -1.88 22.22
C LEU A 164 -4.57 -3.37 22.01
N MET A 165 -3.52 -4.17 21.95
CA MET A 165 -3.61 -5.62 21.84
C MET A 165 -4.30 -6.23 23.07
N GLU A 166 -3.91 -5.86 24.28
CA GLU A 166 -4.50 -6.37 25.53
C GLU A 166 -5.98 -6.01 25.67
N ARG A 167 -6.40 -4.87 25.11
CA ARG A 167 -7.81 -4.44 25.04
C ARG A 167 -8.62 -5.12 23.94
N SER A 168 -7.98 -5.85 23.04
CA SER A 168 -8.67 -6.51 21.93
C SER A 168 -9.53 -7.68 22.42
N LEU A 169 -10.83 -7.62 22.12
CA LEU A 169 -11.75 -8.70 22.45
C LEU A 169 -11.54 -9.96 21.58
N MET A 170 -10.80 -9.85 20.48
CA MET A 170 -10.49 -10.99 19.61
C MET A 170 -9.65 -12.06 20.32
N LEU A 171 -8.88 -11.70 21.32
CA LEU A 171 -8.05 -12.61 22.11
C LEU A 171 -8.86 -13.65 22.87
N VAL A 172 -10.17 -13.43 23.08
CA VAL A 172 -11.09 -14.39 23.71
C VAL A 172 -11.11 -15.75 22.98
N THR A 173 -10.79 -15.75 21.69
CA THR A 173 -10.73 -16.98 20.88
C THR A 173 -9.76 -18.01 21.46
N ALA A 174 -8.70 -17.56 22.15
CA ALA A 174 -7.73 -18.44 22.79
C ALA A 174 -8.31 -19.17 24.02
N LEU A 175 -9.38 -18.65 24.64
CA LEU A 175 -10.04 -19.24 25.80
C LEU A 175 -11.06 -20.32 25.40
N ALA A 176 -11.67 -20.20 24.21
CA ALA A 176 -12.75 -21.05 23.78
C ALA A 176 -12.45 -22.57 23.83
N PRO A 177 -11.26 -23.06 23.44
CA PRO A 177 -10.92 -24.47 23.55
C PRO A 177 -10.93 -25.02 24.99
N ARG A 178 -10.73 -24.16 25.97
CA ARG A 178 -10.62 -24.53 27.40
C ARG A 178 -11.95 -24.40 28.14
N ILE A 179 -12.67 -23.28 27.93
CA ILE A 179 -13.87 -22.96 28.71
C ILE A 179 -15.17 -23.15 27.92
N GLY A 180 -15.08 -23.46 26.63
CA GLY A 180 -16.21 -23.55 25.69
C GLY A 180 -16.61 -22.19 25.11
N TYR A 181 -17.30 -22.24 23.95
CA TYR A 181 -17.70 -21.07 23.19
C TYR A 181 -18.59 -20.11 23.98
N ASP A 182 -19.62 -20.65 24.68
CA ASP A 182 -20.61 -19.81 25.38
C ASP A 182 -19.99 -19.01 26.54
N LYS A 183 -19.10 -19.63 27.31
CA LYS A 183 -18.38 -18.93 28.39
C LYS A 183 -17.40 -17.91 27.83
N ALA A 184 -16.70 -18.23 26.74
CA ALA A 184 -15.82 -17.28 26.05
C ALA A 184 -16.62 -16.06 25.54
N ALA A 185 -17.80 -16.29 24.94
CA ALA A 185 -18.71 -15.22 24.52
C ALA A 185 -19.21 -14.39 25.70
N GLN A 186 -19.49 -14.98 26.87
CA GLN A 186 -19.87 -14.25 28.10
C GLN A 186 -18.73 -13.33 28.56
N VAL A 187 -17.47 -13.82 28.57
CA VAL A 187 -16.30 -13.00 28.92
C VAL A 187 -16.18 -11.79 27.99
N ALA A 188 -16.26 -12.00 26.66
CA ALA A 188 -16.13 -10.91 25.70
C ALA A 188 -17.25 -9.86 25.83
N LYS A 189 -18.51 -10.32 26.00
CA LYS A 189 -19.65 -9.43 26.17
C LYS A 189 -19.54 -8.63 27.47
N ALA A 190 -19.12 -9.26 28.56
CA ALA A 190 -18.91 -8.60 29.83
C ALA A 190 -17.78 -7.56 29.76
N ALA A 191 -16.65 -7.93 29.16
CA ALA A 191 -15.54 -7.02 28.96
C ALA A 191 -15.95 -5.78 28.13
N HIS A 192 -16.73 -5.98 27.07
CA HIS A 192 -17.25 -4.89 26.28
C HIS A 192 -18.23 -3.98 27.09
N ALA A 193 -19.18 -4.57 27.77
CA ALA A 193 -20.19 -3.83 28.53
C ALA A 193 -19.60 -3.02 29.69
N ASN A 194 -18.58 -3.56 30.36
CA ASN A 194 -17.95 -2.96 31.53
C ASN A 194 -16.74 -2.07 31.18
N GLY A 195 -16.29 -2.04 29.90
CA GLY A 195 -15.09 -1.32 29.50
C GLY A 195 -13.78 -1.89 30.07
N THR A 196 -13.80 -3.16 30.48
CA THR A 196 -12.69 -3.89 31.12
C THR A 196 -11.93 -4.76 30.09
N THR A 197 -10.83 -5.36 30.55
CA THR A 197 -10.09 -6.33 29.72
C THR A 197 -10.71 -7.74 29.81
N LEU A 198 -10.41 -8.58 28.82
CA LEU A 198 -10.81 -10.01 28.86
C LEU A 198 -10.24 -10.72 30.08
N ARG A 199 -9.04 -10.32 30.52
CA ARG A 199 -8.37 -10.90 31.69
C ARG A 199 -9.17 -10.61 32.97
N GLU A 200 -9.51 -9.35 33.17
CA GLU A 200 -10.32 -8.93 34.34
C GLU A 200 -11.65 -9.67 34.41
N GLU A 201 -12.36 -9.76 33.27
CA GLU A 201 -13.67 -10.41 33.25
C GLU A 201 -13.60 -11.94 33.35
N ALA A 202 -12.61 -12.58 32.74
CA ALA A 202 -12.44 -14.02 32.87
C ALA A 202 -12.15 -14.46 34.29
N LEU A 203 -11.37 -13.66 35.04
CA LEU A 203 -11.09 -13.89 36.44
C LEU A 203 -12.33 -13.59 37.31
N ARG A 204 -13.01 -12.45 37.07
CA ARG A 204 -14.21 -12.06 37.80
C ARG A 204 -15.32 -13.10 37.66
N LEU A 205 -15.51 -13.66 36.49
CA LEU A 205 -16.49 -14.72 36.21
C LEU A 205 -16.06 -16.09 36.74
N GLY A 206 -14.84 -16.24 37.21
CA GLY A 206 -14.30 -17.48 37.72
C GLY A 206 -14.10 -18.61 36.71
N PHE A 207 -14.02 -18.28 35.42
CA PHE A 207 -13.84 -19.30 34.37
C PHE A 207 -12.40 -19.78 34.22
N VAL A 208 -11.45 -18.94 34.58
CA VAL A 208 -10.02 -19.25 34.67
C VAL A 208 -9.37 -18.46 35.79
N ASN A 209 -8.25 -18.95 36.32
CA ASN A 209 -7.37 -18.15 37.16
C ASN A 209 -6.33 -17.36 36.38
N ALA A 210 -5.60 -16.46 37.01
CA ALA A 210 -4.63 -15.59 36.36
C ALA A 210 -3.54 -16.36 35.60
N ALA A 211 -2.93 -17.37 36.24
CA ALA A 211 -1.88 -18.17 35.63
C ALA A 211 -2.41 -18.97 34.42
N GLU A 212 -3.65 -19.45 34.50
CA GLU A 212 -4.28 -20.17 33.39
C GLU A 212 -4.61 -19.21 32.24
N PHE A 213 -5.12 -18.02 32.50
CA PHE A 213 -5.36 -17.00 31.49
C PHE A 213 -4.07 -16.65 30.75
N ASP A 214 -3.01 -16.28 31.47
CA ASP A 214 -1.73 -15.86 30.91
C ASP A 214 -1.03 -16.97 30.11
N ARG A 215 -1.31 -18.24 30.43
CA ARG A 215 -0.83 -19.41 29.68
C ARG A 215 -1.60 -19.61 28.38
N LEU A 216 -2.93 -19.37 28.38
CA LEU A 216 -3.82 -19.65 27.26
C LEU A 216 -3.83 -18.51 26.24
N VAL A 217 -3.91 -17.27 26.74
CA VAL A 217 -4.00 -16.08 25.87
C VAL A 217 -2.59 -15.58 25.53
N ARG A 218 -2.08 -16.14 24.46
CA ARG A 218 -0.73 -15.87 23.94
C ARG A 218 -0.87 -15.37 22.50
N PRO A 219 -0.94 -14.05 22.26
CA PRO A 219 -1.15 -13.47 20.94
C PRO A 219 -0.14 -13.99 19.91
N GLU A 220 1.11 -14.16 20.29
CA GLU A 220 2.17 -14.69 19.43
C GLU A 220 1.93 -16.13 18.96
N LYS A 221 1.05 -16.88 19.61
CA LYS A 221 0.64 -18.23 19.19
C LYS A 221 -0.61 -18.25 18.32
N MET A 222 -1.28 -17.09 18.16
CA MET A 222 -2.51 -16.98 17.37
C MET A 222 -2.25 -16.64 15.90
N ILE A 223 -1.04 -16.25 15.55
CA ILE A 223 -0.65 -15.83 14.19
C ILE A 223 -0.04 -16.95 13.34
N ARG A 224 0.02 -18.17 13.86
CA ARG A 224 0.55 -19.36 13.15
C ARG A 224 -0.37 -20.55 13.36
N PRO A 225 -0.48 -21.44 12.37
CA PRO A 225 -1.15 -22.74 12.56
C PRO A 225 -0.54 -23.49 13.75
N ARG A 226 -1.37 -24.18 14.50
CA ARG A 226 -0.95 -25.06 15.60
C ARG A 226 -0.58 -26.42 15.08
#